data_463771b159b7eca0349b14020fdd3352
#
_entry.id   463771b159b7eca0349b14020fdd3352
#
_cell.length_a   1.000
_cell.length_b   1.000
_cell.length_c   1.000
_cell.angle_alpha   90.00
_cell.angle_beta   90.00
_cell.angle_gamma   90.00
#
_symmetry.space_group_name_H-M   'P 1'
#
loop_
_entity.id
_entity.type
_entity.pdbx_description
1 polymer ?
#
loop_
_entity_poly.entity_id
_entity_poly.type
_entity_poly.pdbx_seq_one_letter_code
_entity_poly.pdbx_strand_id
1 'polypeptide(L)'
;ILYKAQEDSTDVYYFAGDARNNWVRFGGYYWRIIRTNSDGSVRLLYHGTSTTATDAYIKSDVKHKFCWSENSQGVCQNDDPMYVGYMYGISGSLENNRLNTNNSTIKIAIDTWYKDNMIPYTKYLSTTAIYCNDRSIVSGQYNLGNSTFTFGAQYRLQQNNVPSYDCGSDAKGSWFDTKQSSSDMFTTPNLNNVGNGKLTYPIALITADELVYAGGKMYANALNYIYYNSNNKSSTGVESIWTMTPISWFESAAVSFANTGSDNPGYLGIGSVNYSGSLRPVISIKKDLIYKSGDGSAENPYIIEAVPVNTYEVNLNVNSGSGTGTVLVEEGKDAKFTVAPNSGYKVELETNTCGGTLSGNSYTISNITSNKTCSISFKKNGTSLVTLIRANAVNENGYRYEGSD
;
A
#
# COMPACT_ATOMS: atom_id res chain seq x y z
N ILE A 1 8.87 -23.82 -13.10
CA ILE A 1 9.21 -23.17 -14.38
C ILE A 1 9.15 -21.67 -14.16
N LEU A 2 10.13 -20.95 -14.72
CA LEU A 2 10.20 -19.49 -14.70
C LEU A 2 9.75 -18.95 -16.05
N TYR A 3 8.85 -18.00 -16.03
CA TYR A 3 8.29 -17.37 -17.22
C TYR A 3 8.66 -15.89 -17.26
N LYS A 4 8.49 -15.29 -18.43
CA LYS A 4 8.77 -13.87 -18.69
C LYS A 4 7.49 -13.12 -19.05
N ALA A 5 7.35 -11.91 -18.51
CA ALA A 5 6.30 -10.96 -18.86
C ALA A 5 6.90 -9.54 -18.88
N GLN A 6 6.05 -8.53 -18.96
CA GLN A 6 6.47 -7.13 -18.89
C GLN A 6 5.68 -6.41 -17.79
N GLU A 7 6.34 -5.46 -17.13
CA GLU A 7 5.78 -4.44 -16.28
C GLU A 7 6.41 -3.12 -16.68
N ASP A 8 5.61 -2.16 -17.11
CA ASP A 8 6.08 -0.83 -17.57
C ASP A 8 7.16 -0.93 -18.66
N SER A 9 6.96 -1.80 -19.65
CA SER A 9 7.91 -2.11 -20.72
C SER A 9 9.23 -2.74 -20.26
N THR A 10 9.36 -3.09 -18.98
CA THR A 10 10.52 -3.77 -18.42
C THR A 10 10.25 -5.27 -18.32
N ASP A 11 11.22 -6.08 -18.73
CA ASP A 11 11.14 -7.52 -18.61
C ASP A 11 11.13 -7.94 -17.14
N VAL A 12 10.10 -8.68 -16.75
CA VAL A 12 9.96 -9.26 -15.42
C VAL A 12 9.79 -10.77 -15.52
N TYR A 13 10.19 -11.46 -14.47
CA TYR A 13 10.20 -12.93 -14.42
C TYR A 13 9.33 -13.42 -13.28
N TYR A 14 8.52 -14.45 -13.52
CA TYR A 14 7.58 -14.98 -12.54
C TYR A 14 7.53 -16.50 -12.52
N PHE A 15 7.13 -17.03 -11.39
CA PHE A 15 6.91 -18.47 -11.21
C PHE A 15 5.45 -18.82 -11.46
N ALA A 16 5.22 -19.96 -12.16
CA ALA A 16 3.88 -20.48 -12.39
C ALA A 16 3.84 -22.01 -12.33
N GLY A 17 2.64 -22.55 -12.14
CA GLY A 17 2.40 -23.97 -12.06
C GLY A 17 2.93 -24.61 -10.77
N ASP A 18 3.40 -25.84 -10.82
CA ASP A 18 3.99 -26.57 -9.69
C ASP A 18 5.47 -26.19 -9.51
N ALA A 19 5.74 -24.94 -9.18
CA ALA A 19 7.10 -24.50 -8.88
C ALA A 19 7.47 -24.87 -7.44
N ARG A 20 8.58 -25.60 -7.30
CA ARG A 20 9.04 -26.14 -6.01
C ARG A 20 10.26 -25.42 -5.46
N ASN A 21 10.90 -24.56 -6.27
CA ASN A 21 12.16 -23.89 -5.96
C ASN A 21 12.03 -22.36 -5.90
N ASN A 22 10.95 -21.87 -5.28
CA ASN A 22 10.68 -20.43 -5.08
C ASN A 22 10.53 -20.05 -3.60
N TRP A 23 11.11 -20.84 -2.70
CA TRP A 23 11.09 -20.58 -1.29
C TRP A 23 12.22 -19.65 -0.86
N VAL A 24 11.87 -18.70 0.01
CA VAL A 24 12.80 -17.72 0.58
C VAL A 24 12.60 -17.68 2.10
N ARG A 25 13.69 -17.57 2.85
CA ARG A 25 13.71 -17.24 4.27
C ARG A 25 14.25 -15.83 4.45
N PHE A 26 13.41 -14.92 4.95
CA PHE A 26 13.75 -13.53 5.19
C PHE A 26 13.00 -12.98 6.39
N GLY A 27 13.66 -12.19 7.24
CA GLY A 27 13.04 -11.52 8.37
C GLY A 27 12.41 -12.45 9.42
N GLY A 28 12.93 -13.66 9.58
CA GLY A 28 12.38 -14.66 10.50
C GLY A 28 11.22 -15.50 9.92
N TYR A 29 10.77 -15.18 8.71
CA TYR A 29 9.62 -15.83 8.05
C TYR A 29 10.02 -16.54 6.77
N TYR A 30 9.12 -17.42 6.32
CA TYR A 30 9.17 -18.08 5.02
C TYR A 30 8.24 -17.37 4.04
N TRP A 31 8.70 -17.27 2.80
CA TRP A 31 8.04 -16.56 1.72
C TRP A 31 8.08 -17.40 0.45
N ARG A 32 7.16 -17.13 -0.47
CA ARG A 32 7.19 -17.67 -1.84
C ARG A 32 7.48 -16.52 -2.80
N ILE A 33 8.48 -16.70 -3.68
CA ILE A 33 8.74 -15.73 -4.76
C ILE A 33 7.54 -15.73 -5.69
N ILE A 34 6.97 -14.54 -5.93
CA ILE A 34 5.94 -14.31 -6.94
C ILE A 34 6.64 -14.00 -8.27
N ARG A 35 7.41 -12.90 -8.29
CA ARG A 35 8.05 -12.35 -9.49
C ARG A 35 9.16 -11.36 -9.17
N THR A 36 9.90 -10.93 -10.19
CA THR A 36 10.63 -9.67 -10.15
C THR A 36 9.69 -8.51 -10.52
N ASN A 37 10.01 -7.30 -10.07
CA ASN A 37 9.30 -6.06 -10.41
C ASN A 37 10.12 -5.23 -11.41
N SER A 38 9.51 -4.23 -12.05
CA SER A 38 10.18 -3.33 -13.00
C SER A 38 11.32 -2.52 -12.37
N ASP A 39 11.29 -2.25 -11.06
CA ASP A 39 12.38 -1.63 -10.32
C ASP A 39 13.54 -2.59 -9.98
N GLY A 40 13.44 -3.85 -10.42
CA GLY A 40 14.41 -4.92 -10.18
C GLY A 40 14.27 -5.62 -8.82
N SER A 41 13.38 -5.18 -7.95
CA SER A 41 13.11 -5.85 -6.68
C SER A 41 12.42 -7.20 -6.87
N VAL A 42 12.43 -8.06 -5.85
CA VAL A 42 11.80 -9.39 -5.88
C VAL A 42 10.59 -9.41 -4.96
N ARG A 43 9.42 -9.72 -5.51
CA ARG A 43 8.15 -9.78 -4.80
C ARG A 43 7.92 -11.12 -4.14
N LEU A 44 7.56 -11.08 -2.87
CA LEU A 44 7.44 -12.25 -1.99
C LEU A 44 6.04 -12.30 -1.35
N LEU A 45 5.42 -13.48 -1.36
CA LEU A 45 4.16 -13.78 -0.66
C LEU A 45 4.46 -14.46 0.68
N TYR A 46 3.88 -13.98 1.76
CA TYR A 46 4.02 -14.53 3.11
C TYR A 46 3.56 -15.98 3.20
N HIS A 47 4.34 -16.82 3.90
CA HIS A 47 4.02 -18.23 4.10
C HIS A 47 4.11 -18.69 5.57
N GLY A 48 4.29 -17.80 6.51
CA GLY A 48 4.35 -18.16 7.93
C GLY A 48 5.77 -18.44 8.43
N THR A 49 5.86 -19.26 9.48
CA THR A 49 7.10 -19.52 10.23
C THR A 49 7.81 -20.82 9.82
N SER A 50 7.22 -21.61 8.92
CA SER A 50 7.85 -22.81 8.35
C SER A 50 7.35 -23.07 6.93
N THR A 51 8.07 -23.88 6.14
CA THR A 51 7.63 -24.29 4.80
C THR A 51 6.44 -25.25 4.83
N THR A 52 6.14 -25.84 5.98
CA THR A 52 5.00 -26.73 6.22
C THR A 52 3.89 -26.06 7.02
N ALA A 53 3.94 -24.74 7.18
CA ALA A 53 2.90 -24.00 7.92
C ALA A 53 1.52 -24.22 7.29
N THR A 54 0.53 -24.53 8.13
CA THR A 54 -0.87 -24.66 7.75
C THR A 54 -1.64 -23.35 7.94
N ASP A 55 -1.02 -22.36 8.58
CA ASP A 55 -1.58 -21.05 8.93
C ASP A 55 -0.73 -19.90 8.36
N ALA A 56 -0.41 -20.00 7.08
CA ALA A 56 0.39 -19.00 6.36
C ALA A 56 -0.38 -17.70 6.05
N TYR A 57 -1.05 -17.16 7.05
CA TYR A 57 -1.74 -15.88 7.05
C TYR A 57 -1.42 -15.11 8.33
N ILE A 58 -1.61 -13.81 8.29
CA ILE A 58 -1.44 -13.01 9.52
C ILE A 58 -2.62 -13.21 10.46
N LYS A 59 -2.33 -13.22 11.76
CA LYS A 59 -3.33 -13.27 12.82
C LYS A 59 -3.29 -11.97 13.60
N SER A 60 -4.45 -11.47 14.00
CA SER A 60 -4.54 -10.54 15.13
C SER A 60 -4.86 -11.32 16.41
N ASP A 61 -4.68 -10.72 17.55
CA ASP A 61 -5.01 -11.33 18.83
C ASP A 61 -6.46 -11.80 18.96
N VAL A 62 -7.34 -11.29 18.09
CA VAL A 62 -8.79 -11.49 18.18
C VAL A 62 -9.35 -12.30 16.99
N LYS A 63 -8.80 -12.13 15.78
CA LYS A 63 -9.30 -12.78 14.57
C LYS A 63 -8.20 -12.96 13.50
N HIS A 64 -8.39 -13.93 12.62
CA HIS A 64 -7.52 -14.16 11.45
C HIS A 64 -8.24 -13.95 10.12
N LYS A 65 -9.51 -13.58 10.18
CA LYS A 65 -10.33 -13.27 9.00
C LYS A 65 -10.84 -11.84 9.11
N PHE A 66 -10.77 -11.10 8.02
CA PHE A 66 -11.06 -9.68 7.96
C PHE A 66 -12.00 -9.39 6.80
N CYS A 67 -12.98 -8.52 6.98
CA CYS A 67 -13.62 -7.83 5.88
C CYS A 67 -12.79 -6.58 5.47
N TRP A 68 -13.11 -6.00 4.32
CA TRP A 68 -12.32 -4.91 3.78
C TRP A 68 -12.33 -3.66 4.63
N SER A 69 -13.50 -3.22 5.06
CA SER A 69 -13.62 -2.07 5.93
C SER A 69 -14.72 -2.27 6.97
N GLU A 70 -14.42 -1.91 8.20
CA GLU A 70 -15.34 -1.90 9.32
C GLU A 70 -15.59 -0.46 9.77
N ASN A 71 -16.80 -0.15 10.22
CA ASN A 71 -17.09 1.12 10.88
C ASN A 71 -16.57 1.10 12.33
N SER A 72 -16.78 2.18 13.07
CA SER A 72 -16.34 2.30 14.47
C SER A 72 -16.97 1.30 15.43
N GLN A 73 -18.07 0.65 15.03
CA GLN A 73 -18.77 -0.40 15.79
C GLN A 73 -18.32 -1.82 15.37
N GLY A 74 -17.34 -1.96 14.47
CA GLY A 74 -16.87 -3.25 13.96
C GLY A 74 -17.81 -3.91 12.95
N VAL A 75 -18.73 -3.15 12.33
CA VAL A 75 -19.63 -3.64 11.29
C VAL A 75 -18.98 -3.45 9.92
N CYS A 76 -18.91 -4.54 9.16
CA CYS A 76 -18.35 -4.54 7.82
C CYS A 76 -19.21 -3.71 6.86
N GLN A 77 -18.57 -2.82 6.12
CA GLN A 77 -19.20 -1.89 5.18
C GLN A 77 -19.15 -2.45 3.77
N ASN A 78 -20.25 -2.32 3.02
CA ASN A 78 -20.34 -2.73 1.62
C ASN A 78 -21.33 -1.89 0.81
N ASP A 79 -21.81 -0.80 1.36
CA ASP A 79 -22.86 0.07 0.83
C ASP A 79 -22.33 1.22 -0.05
N ASP A 80 -21.04 1.27 -0.27
CA ASP A 80 -20.37 2.25 -1.15
C ASP A 80 -19.23 1.56 -1.92
N PRO A 81 -19.12 1.77 -3.24
CA PRO A 81 -18.02 1.24 -4.03
C PRO A 81 -16.63 1.73 -3.59
N MET A 82 -16.54 2.78 -2.76
CA MET A 82 -15.24 3.21 -2.21
C MET A 82 -14.57 2.12 -1.36
N TYR A 83 -15.34 1.22 -0.75
CA TYR A 83 -14.82 0.17 0.14
C TYR A 83 -14.07 -0.97 -0.57
N VAL A 84 -13.94 -0.96 -1.91
CA VAL A 84 -12.99 -1.83 -2.63
C VAL A 84 -11.56 -1.26 -2.62
N GLY A 85 -11.35 -0.07 -2.07
CA GLY A 85 -10.04 0.56 -1.98
C GLY A 85 -9.19 0.01 -0.84
N TYR A 86 -7.95 -0.36 -1.13
CA TYR A 86 -6.94 -0.65 -0.10
C TYR A 86 -6.74 0.56 0.83
N MET A 87 -6.73 1.73 0.24
CA MET A 87 -7.10 3.00 0.86
C MET A 87 -8.21 3.65 0.05
N TYR A 88 -9.04 4.44 0.69
CA TYR A 88 -10.15 5.14 0.05
C TYR A 88 -10.23 6.59 0.52
N GLY A 89 -10.99 7.42 -0.18
CA GLY A 89 -11.22 8.82 0.14
C GLY A 89 -12.62 9.05 0.70
N ILE A 90 -13.43 9.77 -0.06
CA ILE A 90 -14.82 10.09 0.24
C ILE A 90 -15.74 9.54 -0.84
N SER A 91 -17.00 9.31 -0.46
CA SER A 91 -18.05 8.83 -1.34
C SER A 91 -18.36 9.79 -2.50
N GLY A 92 -19.02 9.30 -3.54
CA GLY A 92 -19.67 10.08 -4.60
C GLY A 92 -19.03 9.96 -5.97
N SER A 93 -17.72 9.91 -6.10
CA SER A 93 -17.04 9.74 -7.38
C SER A 93 -15.76 8.92 -7.27
N LEU A 94 -15.30 8.37 -8.39
CA LEU A 94 -14.03 7.62 -8.45
C LEU A 94 -12.84 8.52 -8.08
N GLU A 95 -12.85 9.79 -8.49
CA GLU A 95 -11.83 10.77 -8.15
C GLU A 95 -11.78 11.01 -6.63
N ASN A 96 -12.93 11.21 -6.01
CA ASN A 96 -13.06 11.35 -4.55
C ASN A 96 -12.57 10.08 -3.82
N ASN A 97 -12.91 8.90 -4.32
CA ASN A 97 -12.44 7.64 -3.76
C ASN A 97 -10.90 7.53 -3.85
N ARG A 98 -10.31 7.95 -4.96
CA ARG A 98 -8.86 7.93 -5.21
C ARG A 98 -8.04 8.94 -4.39
N LEU A 99 -8.66 9.76 -3.54
CA LEU A 99 -7.92 10.64 -2.60
C LEU A 99 -7.08 9.85 -1.60
N ASN A 100 -7.45 8.60 -1.30
CA ASN A 100 -6.69 7.69 -0.43
C ASN A 100 -6.35 8.34 0.93
N THR A 101 -7.34 8.90 1.59
CA THR A 101 -7.20 9.58 2.90
C THR A 101 -7.51 8.66 4.07
N ASN A 102 -8.20 7.54 3.82
CA ASN A 102 -8.62 6.59 4.83
C ASN A 102 -8.01 5.20 4.54
N ASN A 103 -7.58 4.52 5.58
CA ASN A 103 -7.12 3.13 5.50
C ASN A 103 -8.31 2.16 5.59
N SER A 104 -8.33 1.12 4.76
CA SER A 104 -9.21 -0.02 4.97
C SER A 104 -8.82 -0.79 6.25
N THR A 105 -9.75 -1.56 6.82
CA THR A 105 -9.44 -2.45 7.97
C THR A 105 -8.35 -3.45 7.62
N ILE A 106 -8.35 -3.95 6.37
CA ILE A 106 -7.31 -4.84 5.86
C ILE A 106 -5.93 -4.15 5.90
N LYS A 107 -5.84 -2.91 5.43
CA LYS A 107 -4.58 -2.16 5.47
C LYS A 107 -4.12 -1.93 6.91
N ILE A 108 -5.03 -1.55 7.81
CA ILE A 108 -4.70 -1.37 9.23
C ILE A 108 -4.14 -2.66 9.84
N ALA A 109 -4.75 -3.81 9.55
CA ALA A 109 -4.29 -5.10 10.04
C ALA A 109 -2.89 -5.47 9.52
N ILE A 110 -2.63 -5.22 8.23
CA ILE A 110 -1.34 -5.49 7.58
C ILE A 110 -0.26 -4.54 8.13
N ASP A 111 -0.57 -3.26 8.27
CA ASP A 111 0.36 -2.26 8.82
C ASP A 111 0.71 -2.59 10.28
N THR A 112 -0.28 -3.01 11.07
CA THR A 112 -0.06 -3.45 12.47
C THR A 112 0.88 -4.65 12.52
N TRP A 113 0.59 -5.69 11.71
CA TRP A 113 1.47 -6.86 11.63
C TRP A 113 2.89 -6.48 11.20
N TYR A 114 3.04 -5.59 10.21
CA TYR A 114 4.36 -5.12 9.77
C TYR A 114 5.11 -4.41 10.90
N LYS A 115 4.43 -3.52 11.61
CA LYS A 115 5.00 -2.79 12.75
C LYS A 115 5.56 -3.73 13.80
N ASP A 116 4.84 -4.79 14.11
CA ASP A 116 5.21 -5.73 15.17
C ASP A 116 6.31 -6.72 14.74
N ASN A 117 6.46 -6.97 13.43
CA ASN A 117 7.27 -8.10 12.95
C ASN A 117 8.39 -7.71 11.98
N MET A 118 8.22 -6.64 11.17
CA MET A 118 9.08 -6.39 10.01
C MET A 118 9.87 -5.07 10.07
N ILE A 119 9.60 -4.21 11.03
CA ILE A 119 10.30 -2.91 11.18
C ILE A 119 11.82 -3.06 11.11
N PRO A 120 12.48 -4.02 11.80
CA PRO A 120 13.93 -4.15 11.77
C PRO A 120 14.51 -4.50 10.38
N TYR A 121 13.66 -4.87 9.45
CA TYR A 121 14.04 -5.30 8.10
C TYR A 121 13.65 -4.29 7.02
N THR A 122 13.04 -3.15 7.37
CA THR A 122 12.52 -2.15 6.44
C THR A 122 13.58 -1.68 5.43
N LYS A 123 14.83 -1.50 5.84
CA LYS A 123 15.92 -1.05 4.94
C LYS A 123 16.19 -1.99 3.76
N TYR A 124 15.80 -3.24 3.86
CA TYR A 124 15.99 -4.26 2.83
C TYR A 124 14.83 -4.31 1.83
N LEU A 125 13.76 -3.55 2.06
CA LEU A 125 12.57 -3.55 1.22
C LEU A 125 12.60 -2.39 0.21
N SER A 126 12.05 -2.65 -0.99
CA SER A 126 11.89 -1.62 -2.00
C SER A 126 10.81 -0.62 -1.58
N THR A 127 11.11 0.66 -1.77
CA THR A 127 10.16 1.78 -1.59
C THR A 127 9.47 2.17 -2.91
N THR A 128 9.93 1.62 -4.04
CA THR A 128 9.45 1.95 -5.39
C THR A 128 8.65 0.82 -6.04
N ALA A 129 8.65 -0.37 -5.46
CA ALA A 129 7.79 -1.47 -5.92
C ALA A 129 6.31 -1.09 -5.81
N ILE A 130 5.58 -1.18 -6.93
CA ILE A 130 4.17 -0.79 -7.00
C ILE A 130 3.28 -1.93 -6.52
N TYR A 131 2.37 -1.64 -5.60
CA TYR A 131 1.26 -2.51 -5.20
C TYR A 131 -0.02 -1.95 -5.80
N CYS A 132 -0.60 -2.68 -6.75
CA CYS A 132 -1.69 -2.18 -7.59
C CYS A 132 -3.07 -2.43 -6.97
N ASN A 133 -3.84 -1.37 -6.74
CA ASN A 133 -5.27 -1.42 -6.45
C ASN A 133 -6.04 -0.80 -7.62
N ASP A 134 -6.05 -1.47 -8.76
CA ASP A 134 -6.61 -0.98 -10.03
C ASP A 134 -8.12 -0.72 -9.92
N ARG A 135 -8.49 0.55 -9.80
CA ARG A 135 -9.88 1.04 -9.75
C ARG A 135 -10.32 1.68 -11.07
N SER A 136 -9.68 1.35 -12.18
CA SER A 136 -10.13 1.77 -13.50
C SER A 136 -11.46 1.11 -13.86
N ILE A 137 -12.40 1.88 -14.41
CA ILE A 137 -13.74 1.42 -14.81
C ILE A 137 -13.72 1.05 -16.27
N VAL A 138 -14.21 -0.14 -16.60
CA VAL A 138 -14.26 -0.64 -17.99
C VAL A 138 -15.68 -0.82 -18.50
N SER A 139 -16.68 -0.85 -17.64
CA SER A 139 -18.09 -0.98 -17.99
C SER A 139 -18.96 -0.33 -16.95
N GLY A 140 -20.00 0.39 -17.38
CA GLY A 140 -20.87 1.17 -16.52
C GLY A 140 -20.27 2.51 -16.11
N GLN A 141 -20.87 3.16 -15.14
CA GLN A 141 -20.40 4.42 -14.55
C GLN A 141 -20.26 4.26 -13.05
N TYR A 142 -19.17 4.80 -12.50
CA TYR A 142 -18.99 4.87 -11.05
C TYR A 142 -20.09 5.73 -10.44
N ASN A 143 -21.03 5.10 -9.79
CA ASN A 143 -22.06 5.82 -9.07
C ASN A 143 -22.57 5.01 -7.86
N LEU A 144 -23.16 5.71 -6.90
CA LEU A 144 -23.90 5.14 -5.77
C LEU A 144 -25.33 4.84 -6.21
N GLY A 145 -25.78 3.61 -6.10
CA GLY A 145 -27.13 3.21 -6.42
C GLY A 145 -27.20 1.83 -7.09
N ASN A 146 -28.35 1.51 -7.66
CA ASN A 146 -28.61 0.21 -8.28
C ASN A 146 -27.90 -0.02 -9.62
N SER A 147 -26.91 0.81 -9.96
CA SER A 147 -26.12 0.64 -11.18
C SER A 147 -25.00 -0.37 -10.96
N THR A 148 -24.79 -1.21 -11.94
CA THR A 148 -23.68 -2.13 -11.99
C THR A 148 -22.54 -1.50 -12.78
N PHE A 149 -21.31 -1.60 -12.28
CA PHE A 149 -20.12 -1.30 -13.06
C PHE A 149 -19.00 -2.29 -12.77
N THR A 150 -18.06 -2.37 -13.70
CA THR A 150 -16.99 -3.37 -13.70
C THR A 150 -15.64 -2.68 -13.69
N PHE A 151 -14.75 -3.14 -12.83
CA PHE A 151 -13.34 -2.72 -12.82
C PHE A 151 -12.52 -3.49 -13.86
N GLY A 152 -11.38 -2.92 -14.27
CA GLY A 152 -10.53 -3.41 -15.33
C GLY A 152 -10.08 -4.86 -15.19
N ALA A 153 -9.76 -5.26 -13.97
CA ALA A 153 -9.28 -6.61 -13.69
C ALA A 153 -10.32 -7.70 -14.01
N GLN A 154 -11.61 -7.46 -13.76
CA GLN A 154 -12.65 -8.44 -14.13
C GLN A 154 -12.67 -8.70 -15.62
N TYR A 155 -12.57 -7.64 -16.43
CA TYR A 155 -12.58 -7.78 -17.87
C TYR A 155 -11.32 -8.52 -18.37
N ARG A 156 -10.14 -8.14 -17.88
CA ARG A 156 -8.88 -8.81 -18.25
C ARG A 156 -8.91 -10.29 -17.91
N LEU A 157 -9.30 -10.63 -16.70
CA LEU A 157 -9.13 -11.98 -16.16
C LEU A 157 -10.30 -12.90 -16.49
N GLN A 158 -11.53 -12.40 -16.42
CA GLN A 158 -12.73 -13.23 -16.64
C GLN A 158 -13.07 -13.38 -18.12
N GLN A 159 -13.03 -12.29 -18.89
CA GLN A 159 -13.47 -12.33 -20.27
C GLN A 159 -12.35 -12.68 -21.25
N ASN A 160 -11.14 -12.18 -21.01
CA ASN A 160 -10.04 -12.31 -21.94
C ASN A 160 -8.94 -13.27 -21.47
N ASN A 161 -8.91 -13.63 -20.17
CA ASN A 161 -7.84 -14.43 -19.55
C ASN A 161 -6.43 -13.85 -19.85
N VAL A 162 -6.30 -12.52 -19.82
CA VAL A 162 -5.08 -11.78 -20.11
C VAL A 162 -4.69 -10.98 -18.87
N PRO A 163 -3.90 -11.56 -17.94
CA PRO A 163 -3.38 -10.84 -16.78
C PRO A 163 -2.38 -9.77 -17.20
N SER A 164 -2.23 -8.71 -16.38
CA SER A 164 -1.26 -7.65 -16.58
C SER A 164 -0.55 -7.31 -15.27
N TYR A 165 0.75 -7.00 -15.35
CA TYR A 165 1.48 -6.41 -14.23
C TYR A 165 1.41 -4.87 -14.23
N ASP A 166 0.99 -4.26 -15.34
CA ASP A 166 0.78 -2.82 -15.40
C ASP A 166 -0.46 -2.43 -14.62
N CYS A 167 -0.33 -1.45 -13.74
CA CYS A 167 -1.41 -1.02 -12.88
C CYS A 167 -2.39 -0.12 -13.64
N GLY A 168 -3.64 -0.58 -13.80
CA GLY A 168 -4.67 0.17 -14.53
C GLY A 168 -4.45 0.16 -16.05
N SER A 169 -3.64 -0.77 -16.57
CA SER A 169 -3.57 -0.98 -18.01
C SER A 169 -4.82 -1.71 -18.47
N ASP A 170 -5.42 -1.19 -19.52
CA ASP A 170 -6.41 -1.95 -20.26
C ASP A 170 -5.73 -3.12 -20.97
N ALA A 171 -6.35 -4.27 -20.92
CA ALA A 171 -6.07 -5.31 -21.87
C ALA A 171 -6.53 -4.81 -23.25
N LYS A 172 -5.61 -4.22 -24.00
CA LYS A 172 -5.70 -3.88 -25.43
C LYS A 172 -7.11 -3.92 -26.03
N GLY A 173 -7.84 -2.84 -25.91
CA GLY A 173 -9.14 -2.72 -26.53
C GLY A 173 -9.80 -1.40 -26.19
N SER A 174 -9.94 -0.55 -27.13
CA SER A 174 -10.34 0.86 -27.21
C SER A 174 -11.61 1.33 -26.45
N TRP A 175 -12.01 0.69 -25.38
CA TRP A 175 -13.32 0.92 -24.76
C TRP A 175 -13.28 1.64 -23.42
N PHE A 176 -12.09 1.94 -22.84
CA PHE A 176 -11.96 2.15 -21.42
C PHE A 176 -11.25 3.43 -21.05
N ASP A 177 -11.50 3.92 -19.84
CA ASP A 177 -10.66 4.94 -19.21
C ASP A 177 -9.29 4.32 -18.90
N THR A 178 -8.46 4.31 -19.95
CA THR A 178 -7.18 3.61 -20.03
C THR A 178 -6.06 4.31 -19.30
N LYS A 179 -6.35 5.38 -18.60
CA LYS A 179 -5.32 6.11 -17.86
C LYS A 179 -4.97 5.36 -16.59
N GLN A 180 -3.78 4.80 -16.58
CA GLN A 180 -3.10 4.45 -15.34
C GLN A 180 -3.24 5.64 -14.37
N SER A 181 -3.91 5.42 -13.25
CA SER A 181 -3.97 6.42 -12.21
C SER A 181 -2.86 6.16 -11.22
N SER A 182 -1.94 7.11 -11.05
CA SER A 182 -0.93 7.03 -9.99
C SER A 182 -1.56 6.83 -8.61
N SER A 183 -2.82 7.27 -8.41
CA SER A 183 -3.56 7.05 -7.17
C SER A 183 -3.86 5.59 -6.85
N ASP A 184 -3.82 4.69 -7.85
CA ASP A 184 -4.02 3.25 -7.70
C ASP A 184 -2.69 2.48 -7.55
N MET A 185 -1.56 3.15 -7.75
CA MET A 185 -0.20 2.63 -7.65
C MET A 185 0.36 2.89 -6.25
N PHE A 186 0.12 1.99 -5.32
CA PHE A 186 0.53 2.17 -3.93
C PHE A 186 2.03 1.90 -3.74
N THR A 187 2.72 2.88 -3.18
CA THR A 187 4.13 2.82 -2.75
C THR A 187 4.29 3.54 -1.43
N THR A 188 5.40 3.32 -0.74
CA THR A 188 5.83 4.24 0.32
C THR A 188 6.35 5.55 -0.28
N PRO A 189 6.41 6.66 0.48
CA PRO A 189 7.10 7.86 0.04
C PRO A 189 8.53 7.51 -0.42
N ASN A 190 8.91 7.98 -1.61
CA ASN A 190 10.23 7.71 -2.18
C ASN A 190 10.76 8.90 -2.99
N LEU A 191 12.09 9.00 -3.11
CA LEU A 191 12.77 10.12 -3.76
C LEU A 191 12.48 10.22 -5.27
N ASN A 192 12.05 9.13 -5.89
CA ASN A 192 11.79 9.07 -7.33
C ASN A 192 10.34 9.45 -7.68
N ASN A 193 9.50 9.74 -6.68
CA ASN A 193 8.07 10.01 -6.84
C ASN A 193 7.31 8.92 -7.62
N VAL A 194 7.75 7.67 -7.50
CA VAL A 194 7.05 6.52 -8.08
C VAL A 194 5.79 6.22 -7.26
N GLY A 195 4.68 5.97 -7.95
CA GLY A 195 3.40 5.66 -7.33
C GLY A 195 2.79 6.82 -6.53
N ASN A 196 1.92 6.51 -5.58
CA ASN A 196 1.16 7.52 -4.82
C ASN A 196 1.80 7.91 -3.47
N GLY A 197 2.82 7.20 -3.01
CA GLY A 197 3.49 7.48 -1.74
C GLY A 197 2.61 7.35 -0.48
N LYS A 198 1.48 6.62 -0.55
CA LYS A 198 0.47 6.57 0.53
C LYS A 198 0.65 5.40 1.50
N LEU A 199 1.51 4.43 1.20
CA LEU A 199 1.79 3.34 2.13
C LEU A 199 2.63 3.84 3.31
N THR A 200 2.22 3.48 4.51
CA THR A 200 3.02 3.69 5.73
C THR A 200 4.25 2.78 5.72
N TYR A 201 4.06 1.53 5.30
CA TYR A 201 5.10 0.50 5.23
C TYR A 201 5.11 -0.15 3.84
N PRO A 202 6.25 -0.69 3.36
CA PRO A 202 6.37 -1.30 2.03
C PRO A 202 5.77 -2.72 2.00
N ILE A 203 4.48 -2.81 2.26
CA ILE A 203 3.71 -4.05 2.37
C ILE A 203 2.29 -3.84 1.87
N ALA A 204 1.72 -4.84 1.19
CA ALA A 204 0.33 -4.86 0.76
C ALA A 204 -0.17 -6.30 0.55
N LEU A 205 -1.12 -6.51 -0.36
CA LEU A 205 -1.62 -7.82 -0.76
C LEU A 205 -1.21 -8.18 -2.20
N ILE A 206 -1.32 -9.46 -2.53
CA ILE A 206 -1.18 -9.97 -3.89
C ILE A 206 -2.35 -9.48 -4.75
N THR A 207 -2.13 -9.31 -6.06
CA THR A 207 -3.19 -9.00 -7.01
C THR A 207 -3.77 -10.28 -7.62
N ALA A 208 -5.00 -10.19 -8.16
CA ALA A 208 -5.59 -11.30 -8.91
C ALA A 208 -4.81 -11.60 -10.20
N ASP A 209 -4.26 -10.57 -10.86
CA ASP A 209 -3.39 -10.73 -12.02
C ASP A 209 -2.14 -11.57 -11.69
N GLU A 210 -1.48 -11.31 -10.56
CA GLU A 210 -0.34 -12.10 -10.10
C GLU A 210 -0.71 -13.57 -9.83
N LEU A 211 -1.92 -13.81 -9.30
CA LEU A 211 -2.42 -15.17 -9.09
C LEU A 211 -2.74 -15.89 -10.41
N VAL A 212 -3.28 -15.19 -11.41
CA VAL A 212 -3.52 -15.78 -12.75
C VAL A 212 -2.22 -16.07 -13.47
N TYR A 213 -1.23 -15.19 -13.41
CA TYR A 213 0.13 -15.49 -13.92
C TYR A 213 0.73 -16.73 -13.25
N ALA A 214 0.51 -16.90 -11.95
CA ALA A 214 0.99 -18.07 -11.22
C ALA A 214 0.29 -19.39 -11.61
N GLY A 215 -0.82 -19.32 -12.34
CA GLY A 215 -1.59 -20.48 -12.79
C GLY A 215 -3.00 -20.58 -12.23
N GLY A 216 -3.43 -19.58 -11.42
CA GLY A 216 -4.82 -19.46 -10.96
C GLY A 216 -5.78 -19.16 -12.11
N LYS A 217 -7.07 -19.47 -11.92
CA LYS A 217 -8.11 -19.24 -12.93
C LYS A 217 -9.35 -18.61 -12.32
N MET A 218 -9.90 -17.63 -13.05
CA MET A 218 -11.19 -17.05 -12.68
C MET A 218 -12.31 -18.10 -12.85
N TYR A 219 -13.08 -18.32 -11.80
CA TYR A 219 -14.24 -19.24 -11.75
C TYR A 219 -13.96 -20.68 -12.21
N ALA A 220 -12.70 -21.11 -12.16
CA ALA A 220 -12.33 -22.47 -12.48
C ALA A 220 -11.14 -22.96 -11.61
N ASN A 221 -11.08 -24.25 -11.36
CA ASN A 221 -9.98 -24.83 -10.61
C ASN A 221 -8.71 -24.91 -11.47
N ALA A 222 -7.55 -24.75 -10.83
CA ALA A 222 -6.24 -24.90 -11.44
C ALA A 222 -5.42 -25.92 -10.64
N LEU A 223 -5.05 -27.04 -11.27
CA LEU A 223 -4.42 -28.17 -10.57
C LEU A 223 -2.96 -27.90 -10.16
N ASN A 224 -2.21 -27.19 -10.97
CA ASN A 224 -0.77 -26.94 -10.76
C ASN A 224 -0.52 -25.50 -10.32
N TYR A 225 -1.25 -25.06 -9.31
CA TYR A 225 -1.13 -23.71 -8.82
C TYR A 225 0.03 -23.57 -7.82
N ILE A 226 0.97 -22.68 -8.10
CA ILE A 226 2.26 -22.54 -7.41
C ILE A 226 2.17 -22.42 -5.87
N TYR A 227 1.08 -21.87 -5.36
CA TYR A 227 0.93 -21.60 -3.92
C TYR A 227 0.29 -22.76 -3.16
N TYR A 228 0.08 -23.91 -3.83
CA TYR A 228 -0.34 -25.15 -3.24
C TYR A 228 0.83 -26.06 -2.95
N ASN A 229 0.63 -27.03 -2.05
CA ASN A 229 1.60 -28.08 -1.83
C ASN A 229 1.58 -29.11 -2.97
N SER A 230 2.55 -30.03 -2.99
CA SER A 230 2.71 -31.07 -4.00
C SER A 230 1.50 -32.00 -4.18
N ASN A 231 0.55 -32.01 -3.24
CA ASN A 231 -0.66 -32.82 -3.30
C ASN A 231 -1.87 -32.02 -3.81
N ASN A 232 -1.67 -30.85 -4.42
CA ASN A 232 -2.72 -29.94 -4.87
C ASN A 232 -3.68 -29.48 -3.75
N LYS A 233 -3.23 -29.55 -2.50
CA LYS A 233 -3.95 -29.03 -1.35
C LYS A 233 -3.39 -27.67 -0.98
N SER A 234 -4.21 -26.84 -0.39
CA SER A 234 -3.73 -25.60 0.21
C SER A 234 -2.59 -25.90 1.18
N SER A 235 -1.44 -25.31 0.95
CA SER A 235 -0.33 -25.40 1.92
C SER A 235 -0.60 -24.65 3.22
N THR A 236 -1.69 -23.90 3.28
CA THR A 236 -1.97 -22.96 4.36
C THR A 236 -3.14 -23.37 5.23
N GLY A 237 -3.95 -24.35 4.80
CA GLY A 237 -5.20 -24.71 5.49
C GLY A 237 -6.28 -23.61 5.47
N VAL A 238 -6.08 -22.54 4.70
CA VAL A 238 -6.99 -21.40 4.60
C VAL A 238 -7.87 -21.57 3.37
N GLU A 239 -9.18 -21.39 3.54
CA GLU A 239 -10.14 -21.56 2.45
C GLU A 239 -10.11 -20.41 1.44
N SER A 240 -9.86 -19.18 1.89
CA SER A 240 -9.79 -18.00 1.00
C SER A 240 -8.88 -16.91 1.55
N ILE A 241 -8.22 -16.22 0.65
CA ILE A 241 -7.40 -15.05 0.93
C ILE A 241 -7.91 -13.85 0.13
N TRP A 242 -7.84 -12.67 0.71
CA TRP A 242 -8.10 -11.43 -0.02
C TRP A 242 -6.96 -11.08 -0.96
N THR A 243 -7.30 -10.60 -2.15
CA THR A 243 -6.37 -9.93 -3.07
C THR A 243 -6.56 -8.41 -3.00
N MET A 244 -5.63 -7.66 -3.54
CA MET A 244 -5.73 -6.19 -3.64
C MET A 244 -6.62 -5.72 -4.80
N THR A 245 -7.20 -6.63 -5.57
CA THR A 245 -7.84 -6.35 -6.86
C THR A 245 -9.35 -6.16 -6.72
N PRO A 246 -9.91 -4.96 -7.01
CA PRO A 246 -11.34 -4.75 -7.15
C PRO A 246 -11.87 -5.39 -8.43
N ILE A 247 -13.08 -5.94 -8.38
CA ILE A 247 -13.68 -6.65 -9.50
C ILE A 247 -14.90 -5.91 -10.05
N SER A 248 -15.91 -5.64 -9.23
CA SER A 248 -17.15 -4.99 -9.68
C SER A 248 -17.90 -4.36 -8.52
N TRP A 249 -18.82 -3.48 -8.89
CA TRP A 249 -19.93 -3.04 -8.06
C TRP A 249 -21.22 -3.65 -8.59
N PHE A 250 -21.88 -4.45 -7.78
CA PHE A 250 -23.15 -5.06 -8.10
C PHE A 250 -23.98 -5.14 -6.81
N GLU A 251 -24.80 -4.13 -6.56
CA GLU A 251 -25.57 -3.97 -5.32
C GLU A 251 -24.72 -3.89 -4.03
N SER A 252 -23.47 -4.29 -4.09
CA SER A 252 -22.48 -4.17 -3.02
C SER A 252 -21.08 -4.10 -3.59
N ALA A 253 -20.15 -3.46 -2.88
CA ALA A 253 -18.76 -3.41 -3.27
C ALA A 253 -18.14 -4.81 -3.23
N ALA A 254 -17.33 -5.16 -4.25
CA ALA A 254 -16.73 -6.47 -4.38
C ALA A 254 -15.24 -6.39 -4.74
N VAL A 255 -14.49 -7.39 -4.29
CA VAL A 255 -13.08 -7.59 -4.67
C VAL A 255 -12.84 -9.03 -5.08
N SER A 256 -11.78 -9.26 -5.86
CA SER A 256 -11.33 -10.62 -6.16
C SER A 256 -10.65 -11.24 -4.96
N PHE A 257 -10.82 -12.53 -4.77
CA PHE A 257 -10.06 -13.28 -3.77
C PHE A 257 -9.62 -14.65 -4.33
N ALA A 258 -8.54 -15.19 -3.79
CA ALA A 258 -8.12 -16.53 -4.12
C ALA A 258 -8.73 -17.51 -3.13
N ASN A 259 -9.41 -18.52 -3.65
CA ASN A 259 -9.80 -19.66 -2.84
C ASN A 259 -8.64 -20.66 -2.80
N THR A 260 -8.10 -20.88 -1.62
CA THR A 260 -6.97 -21.80 -1.39
C THR A 260 -7.40 -23.12 -0.78
N GLY A 261 -8.70 -23.38 -0.69
CA GLY A 261 -9.24 -24.64 -0.16
C GLY A 261 -8.89 -25.85 -1.03
N SER A 262 -8.88 -27.02 -0.42
CA SER A 262 -8.55 -28.28 -1.10
C SER A 262 -9.50 -28.63 -2.25
N ASP A 263 -10.74 -28.17 -2.17
CA ASP A 263 -11.79 -28.49 -3.13
C ASP A 263 -11.75 -27.60 -4.37
N ASN A 264 -11.15 -26.42 -4.26
CA ASN A 264 -11.08 -25.44 -5.35
C ASN A 264 -9.65 -24.87 -5.52
N PRO A 265 -8.67 -25.69 -5.86
CA PRO A 265 -7.28 -25.25 -5.97
C PRO A 265 -7.11 -24.23 -7.10
N GLY A 266 -6.49 -23.09 -6.79
CA GLY A 266 -6.23 -22.02 -7.76
C GLY A 266 -7.46 -21.28 -8.28
N TYR A 267 -8.64 -21.54 -7.72
CA TYR A 267 -9.87 -20.87 -8.07
C TYR A 267 -9.84 -19.42 -7.56
N LEU A 268 -10.06 -18.48 -8.45
CA LEU A 268 -10.29 -17.08 -8.12
C LEU A 268 -11.78 -16.78 -8.24
N GLY A 269 -12.41 -16.51 -7.10
CA GLY A 269 -13.81 -16.12 -7.03
C GLY A 269 -13.97 -14.64 -6.71
N ILE A 270 -15.21 -14.18 -6.69
CA ILE A 270 -15.63 -12.86 -6.24
C ILE A 270 -16.19 -12.97 -4.84
N GLY A 271 -15.74 -12.11 -3.94
CA GLY A 271 -16.30 -11.96 -2.61
C GLY A 271 -16.78 -10.54 -2.36
N SER A 272 -17.94 -10.38 -1.76
CA SER A 272 -18.38 -9.08 -1.25
C SER A 272 -17.43 -8.61 -0.15
N VAL A 273 -17.11 -7.33 -0.14
CA VAL A 273 -16.14 -6.73 0.82
C VAL A 273 -16.56 -6.83 2.28
N ASN A 274 -17.82 -7.14 2.56
CA ASN A 274 -18.30 -7.42 3.92
C ASN A 274 -18.13 -8.89 4.34
N TYR A 275 -17.68 -9.79 3.44
CA TYR A 275 -17.31 -11.15 3.82
C TYR A 275 -15.94 -11.19 4.48
N SER A 276 -15.66 -12.27 5.16
CA SER A 276 -14.41 -12.47 5.88
C SER A 276 -13.44 -13.35 5.09
N GLY A 277 -12.23 -12.85 4.87
CA GLY A 277 -11.13 -13.58 4.27
C GLY A 277 -9.83 -13.42 5.06
N SER A 278 -8.88 -14.30 4.81
CA SER A 278 -7.56 -14.27 5.44
C SER A 278 -6.61 -13.35 4.68
N LEU A 279 -5.56 -12.87 5.36
CA LEU A 279 -4.58 -11.96 4.81
C LEU A 279 -3.22 -12.66 4.69
N ARG A 280 -2.68 -12.67 3.47
CA ARG A 280 -1.30 -13.06 3.19
C ARG A 280 -0.55 -11.88 2.61
N PRO A 281 0.28 -11.21 3.42
CA PRO A 281 0.99 -10.01 2.98
C PRO A 281 1.99 -10.30 1.86
N VAL A 282 2.25 -9.26 1.08
CA VAL A 282 3.27 -9.21 0.03
C VAL A 282 4.25 -8.10 0.33
N ILE A 283 5.53 -8.41 0.26
CA ILE A 283 6.65 -7.45 0.33
C ILE A 283 7.48 -7.54 -0.95
N SER A 284 8.35 -6.56 -1.16
CA SER A 284 9.33 -6.60 -2.26
C SER A 284 10.73 -6.30 -1.71
N ILE A 285 11.63 -7.29 -1.77
CA ILE A 285 13.02 -7.12 -1.35
C ILE A 285 13.83 -6.42 -2.43
N LYS A 286 14.78 -5.57 -2.04
CA LYS A 286 15.64 -4.81 -2.95
C LYS A 286 16.46 -5.72 -3.85
N LYS A 287 16.76 -5.25 -5.06
CA LYS A 287 17.50 -5.96 -6.11
C LYS A 287 18.96 -6.28 -5.78
N ASP A 288 19.55 -5.52 -4.87
CA ASP A 288 20.95 -5.62 -4.47
C ASP A 288 21.18 -6.56 -3.29
N LEU A 289 20.13 -7.20 -2.79
CA LEU A 289 20.26 -8.19 -1.73
C LEU A 289 20.84 -9.49 -2.26
N ILE A 290 21.85 -10.00 -1.57
CA ILE A 290 22.52 -11.24 -1.90
C ILE A 290 21.93 -12.38 -1.07
N TYR A 291 21.59 -13.48 -1.73
CA TYR A 291 21.27 -14.70 -0.99
C TYR A 291 22.55 -15.36 -0.48
N LYS A 292 22.50 -15.90 0.71
CA LYS A 292 23.65 -16.55 1.36
C LYS A 292 23.82 -18.01 0.96
N SER A 293 22.70 -18.72 0.87
CA SER A 293 22.65 -20.16 0.60
C SER A 293 21.25 -20.60 0.22
N GLY A 294 21.10 -21.86 -0.16
CA GLY A 294 19.84 -22.49 -0.53
C GLY A 294 19.69 -22.68 -2.03
N ASP A 295 18.75 -23.53 -2.42
CA ASP A 295 18.38 -23.83 -3.81
C ASP A 295 16.93 -23.45 -4.11
N GLY A 296 16.25 -22.88 -3.11
CA GLY A 296 14.86 -22.42 -3.19
C GLY A 296 13.82 -23.53 -3.00
N SER A 297 14.23 -24.75 -2.69
CA SER A 297 13.30 -25.82 -2.29
C SER A 297 12.71 -25.55 -0.90
N ALA A 298 11.65 -26.29 -0.54
CA ALA A 298 11.06 -26.21 0.79
C ALA A 298 12.03 -26.68 1.89
N GLU A 299 12.86 -27.64 1.57
CA GLU A 299 13.86 -28.23 2.45
C GLU A 299 15.09 -27.33 2.59
N ASN A 300 15.41 -26.54 1.55
CA ASN A 300 16.60 -25.69 1.49
C ASN A 300 16.27 -24.35 0.80
N PRO A 301 15.43 -23.48 1.42
CA PRO A 301 15.02 -22.21 0.85
C PRO A 301 16.20 -21.25 0.67
N TYR A 302 16.08 -20.31 -0.28
CA TYR A 302 17.04 -19.20 -0.39
C TYR A 302 17.09 -18.41 0.90
N ILE A 303 18.25 -18.34 1.54
CA ILE A 303 18.46 -17.58 2.76
C ILE A 303 18.93 -16.17 2.37
N ILE A 304 18.14 -15.15 2.65
CA ILE A 304 18.54 -13.76 2.49
C ILE A 304 19.17 -13.29 3.78
N GLU A 305 20.43 -12.84 3.71
CA GLU A 305 21.13 -12.30 4.86
C GLU A 305 20.63 -10.90 5.18
N ALA A 306 19.82 -10.79 6.19
CA ALA A 306 19.27 -9.52 6.67
C ALA A 306 19.52 -9.41 8.18
N VAL A 307 20.42 -8.55 8.57
CA VAL A 307 20.69 -8.27 9.99
C VAL A 307 19.61 -7.30 10.47
N PRO A 308 18.87 -7.63 11.53
CA PRO A 308 17.89 -6.70 12.11
C PRO A 308 18.56 -5.39 12.50
N VAL A 309 17.88 -4.27 12.23
CA VAL A 309 18.34 -2.94 12.65
C VAL A 309 17.28 -2.34 13.55
N ASN A 310 17.69 -1.78 14.65
CA ASN A 310 16.79 -0.96 15.43
C ASN A 310 16.32 0.22 14.56
N THR A 311 15.03 0.39 14.46
CA THR A 311 14.41 1.47 13.69
C THR A 311 13.37 2.13 14.58
N TYR A 312 13.37 3.45 14.58
CA TYR A 312 12.48 4.24 15.42
C TYR A 312 11.52 5.07 14.58
N GLU A 313 10.30 5.16 15.04
CA GLU A 313 9.28 6.04 14.49
C GLU A 313 9.51 7.47 14.99
N VAL A 314 9.58 8.42 14.05
CA VAL A 314 9.61 9.85 14.37
C VAL A 314 8.39 10.51 13.75
N ASN A 315 7.50 10.98 14.60
CA ASN A 315 6.27 11.68 14.23
C ASN A 315 6.50 13.18 14.35
N LEU A 316 6.21 13.94 13.29
CA LEU A 316 6.28 15.38 13.28
C LEU A 316 4.87 16.00 13.08
N ASN A 317 4.46 16.84 14.02
CA ASN A 317 3.29 17.69 13.89
C ASN A 317 3.74 19.10 13.53
N VAL A 318 3.19 19.66 12.45
CA VAL A 318 3.50 21.01 11.97
C VAL A 318 2.29 21.91 12.16
N ASN A 319 2.43 22.94 12.98
CA ASN A 319 1.42 23.97 13.18
C ASN A 319 1.78 25.22 12.37
N SER A 320 0.77 25.90 11.83
CA SER A 320 0.95 27.10 10.98
C SER A 320 1.78 26.82 9.72
N GLY A 321 1.76 25.58 9.25
CA GLY A 321 2.51 25.11 8.08
C GLY A 321 2.05 23.74 7.60
N SER A 322 2.79 23.19 6.65
CA SER A 322 2.62 21.84 6.10
C SER A 322 3.85 20.98 6.36
N GLY A 323 3.71 19.65 6.20
CA GLY A 323 4.81 18.68 6.39
C GLY A 323 4.66 17.80 7.63
N THR A 324 3.45 17.78 8.27
CA THR A 324 3.14 16.76 9.30
C THR A 324 3.27 15.36 8.71
N GLY A 325 3.94 14.46 9.40
CA GLY A 325 4.13 13.09 8.93
C GLY A 325 4.95 12.23 9.88
N THR A 326 5.11 10.98 9.49
CA THR A 326 5.89 9.97 10.21
C THR A 326 6.99 9.44 9.31
N VAL A 327 8.20 9.31 9.84
CA VAL A 327 9.33 8.63 9.17
C VAL A 327 9.88 7.52 10.07
N LEU A 328 10.34 6.44 9.45
CA LEU A 328 11.11 5.39 10.12
C LEU A 328 12.60 5.67 9.92
N VAL A 329 13.34 5.68 11.01
CA VAL A 329 14.75 6.06 11.02
C VAL A 329 15.57 4.98 11.72
N GLU A 330 16.64 4.51 11.08
CA GLU A 330 17.59 3.58 11.71
C GLU A 330 18.29 4.27 12.90
N GLU A 331 18.60 3.47 13.91
CA GLU A 331 19.29 3.94 15.11
C GLU A 331 20.56 4.74 14.75
N GLY A 332 20.70 5.90 15.35
CA GLY A 332 21.82 6.80 15.14
C GLY A 332 21.76 7.63 13.85
N LYS A 333 20.75 7.45 13.00
CA LYS A 333 20.55 8.28 11.79
C LYS A 333 19.65 9.48 12.09
N ASP A 334 19.57 10.38 11.11
CA ASP A 334 18.78 11.60 11.19
C ASP A 334 17.39 11.43 10.58
N ALA A 335 16.37 11.96 11.26
CA ALA A 335 15.03 12.13 10.70
C ALA A 335 14.96 13.42 9.88
N LYS A 336 14.43 13.35 8.66
CA LYS A 336 14.27 14.52 7.78
C LYS A 336 12.84 14.67 7.32
N PHE A 337 12.32 15.90 7.41
CA PHE A 337 10.99 16.27 6.98
C PHE A 337 11.06 17.48 6.03
N THR A 338 10.21 17.48 5.02
CA THR A 338 10.00 18.67 4.20
C THR A 338 8.82 19.45 4.79
N VAL A 339 9.07 20.67 5.21
CA VAL A 339 8.09 21.53 5.87
C VAL A 339 8.00 22.89 5.19
N ALA A 340 6.84 23.52 5.22
CA ALA A 340 6.66 24.86 4.66
C ALA A 340 5.67 25.67 5.50
N PRO A 341 5.93 26.98 5.75
CA PRO A 341 4.99 27.85 6.45
C PRO A 341 3.74 28.12 5.61
N ASN A 342 2.61 28.29 6.27
CA ASN A 342 1.39 28.81 5.65
C ASN A 342 1.54 30.31 5.30
N SER A 343 0.64 30.81 4.45
CA SER A 343 0.57 32.24 4.14
C SER A 343 0.44 33.04 5.44
N GLY A 344 1.22 34.12 5.57
CA GLY A 344 1.27 34.94 6.77
C GLY A 344 2.26 34.49 7.85
N TYR A 345 3.03 33.45 7.57
CA TYR A 345 4.10 32.95 8.44
C TYR A 345 5.45 32.93 7.70
N LYS A 346 6.57 32.98 8.43
CA LYS A 346 7.93 32.98 7.86
C LYS A 346 8.66 31.68 8.18
N VAL A 347 9.71 31.39 7.42
CA VAL A 347 10.59 30.21 7.61
C VAL A 347 11.48 30.42 8.84
N GLU A 348 10.83 30.52 10.00
CA GLU A 348 11.44 30.64 11.33
C GLU A 348 10.54 29.93 12.33
N LEU A 349 11.12 29.07 13.18
CA LEU A 349 10.35 28.31 14.16
C LEU A 349 10.05 29.15 15.41
N GLU A 350 8.80 29.10 15.86
CA GLU A 350 8.36 29.63 17.15
C GLU A 350 8.43 28.55 18.22
N THR A 351 8.04 27.31 17.87
CA THR A 351 8.19 26.13 18.73
C THR A 351 9.01 25.05 18.03
N ASN A 352 9.76 24.29 18.81
CA ASN A 352 10.59 23.21 18.33
C ASN A 352 10.84 22.21 19.48
N THR A 353 9.92 21.25 19.65
CA THR A 353 9.93 20.37 20.83
C THR A 353 11.04 19.31 20.83
N CYS A 354 11.57 18.95 19.65
CA CYS A 354 12.63 17.94 19.53
C CYS A 354 14.01 18.56 19.26
N GLY A 355 14.15 19.88 19.22
CA GLY A 355 15.43 20.54 19.01
C GLY A 355 16.05 20.34 17.64
N GLY A 356 15.26 19.94 16.63
CA GLY A 356 15.74 19.76 15.26
C GLY A 356 16.12 21.10 14.61
N THR A 357 16.87 21.02 13.51
CA THR A 357 17.35 22.17 12.75
C THR A 357 16.51 22.38 11.50
N LEU A 358 16.05 23.62 11.26
CA LEU A 358 15.38 24.03 10.03
C LEU A 358 16.39 24.72 9.11
N SER A 359 16.51 24.21 7.88
CA SER A 359 17.33 24.81 6.82
C SER A 359 16.50 24.87 5.53
N GLY A 360 16.08 26.07 5.13
CA GLY A 360 15.08 26.21 4.09
C GLY A 360 13.79 25.47 4.45
N ASN A 361 13.37 24.55 3.60
CA ASN A 361 12.19 23.72 3.82
C ASN A 361 12.54 22.33 4.44
N SER A 362 13.79 22.09 4.83
CA SER A 362 14.20 20.82 5.43
C SER A 362 14.33 20.98 6.94
N TYR A 363 13.51 20.22 7.67
CA TYR A 363 13.62 20.09 9.13
C TYR A 363 14.29 18.75 9.47
N THR A 364 15.41 18.78 10.19
CA THR A 364 16.24 17.62 10.52
C THR A 364 16.34 17.43 12.02
N ILE A 365 16.06 16.24 12.51
CA ILE A 365 16.28 15.82 13.90
C ILE A 365 17.39 14.78 13.88
N SER A 366 18.54 15.10 14.47
CA SER A 366 19.73 14.25 14.37
C SER A 366 19.75 13.14 15.42
N ASN A 367 20.47 12.06 15.09
CA ASN A 367 20.82 10.97 15.99
C ASN A 367 19.61 10.34 16.73
N ILE A 368 18.70 9.75 15.95
CA ILE A 368 17.52 9.11 16.49
C ILE A 368 17.89 7.80 17.17
N THR A 369 17.59 7.68 18.49
CA THR A 369 17.88 6.50 19.32
C THR A 369 16.64 5.96 20.04
N SER A 370 15.47 6.56 19.78
CA SER A 370 14.16 6.12 20.31
C SER A 370 13.03 6.71 19.50
N ASN A 371 11.83 6.17 19.63
CA ASN A 371 10.62 6.76 19.05
C ASN A 371 10.42 8.19 19.56
N LYS A 372 10.03 9.11 18.69
CA LYS A 372 9.81 10.51 19.03
C LYS A 372 8.50 11.02 18.46
N THR A 373 7.83 11.86 19.24
CA THR A 373 6.73 12.69 18.77
C THR A 373 7.12 14.15 18.94
N CYS A 374 7.25 14.85 17.84
CA CYS A 374 7.76 16.20 17.77
C CYS A 374 6.68 17.17 17.29
N SER A 375 6.77 18.41 17.73
CA SER A 375 5.92 19.49 17.23
C SER A 375 6.76 20.71 16.91
N ILE A 376 6.48 21.32 15.77
CA ILE A 376 7.01 22.63 15.39
C ILE A 376 5.86 23.56 15.04
N SER A 377 6.08 24.85 15.22
CA SER A 377 5.21 25.89 14.67
C SER A 377 6.04 26.98 13.99
N PHE A 378 5.52 27.51 12.90
CA PHE A 378 6.15 28.64 12.22
C PHE A 378 5.74 29.97 12.87
N LYS A 379 6.67 30.90 12.89
CA LYS A 379 6.46 32.23 13.46
C LYS A 379 5.62 33.10 12.53
N LYS A 380 4.63 33.77 13.09
CA LYS A 380 3.76 34.69 12.34
C LYS A 380 4.57 35.89 11.82
N ASN A 381 4.27 36.34 10.61
CA ASN A 381 4.82 37.58 10.09
C ASN A 381 4.38 38.77 10.98
N GLY A 382 5.32 39.60 11.34
CA GLY A 382 4.99 40.85 12.05
C GLY A 382 4.21 41.79 11.12
N THR A 383 3.24 42.48 11.67
CA THR A 383 2.59 43.62 10.97
C THR A 383 3.54 44.81 10.97
N SER A 384 3.82 45.38 9.80
CA SER A 384 4.65 46.58 9.76
C SER A 384 4.01 47.71 10.59
N LEU A 385 4.85 48.53 11.25
CA LEU A 385 4.37 49.63 12.03
C LEU A 385 3.52 50.59 11.17
N VAL A 386 3.89 50.80 9.92
CA VAL A 386 3.14 51.62 8.96
C VAL A 386 1.76 51.04 8.70
N THR A 387 1.65 49.73 8.49
CA THR A 387 0.36 49.02 8.29
C THR A 387 -0.50 49.14 9.54
N LEU A 388 0.09 48.99 10.73
CA LEU A 388 -0.62 49.13 12.00
C LEU A 388 -1.15 50.57 12.20
N ILE A 389 -0.32 51.57 11.92
CA ILE A 389 -0.70 53.01 12.03
C ILE A 389 -1.81 53.30 11.03
N ARG A 390 -1.69 52.88 9.76
CA ARG A 390 -2.75 53.10 8.75
C ARG A 390 -4.07 52.44 9.14
N ALA A 391 -4.02 51.22 9.68
CA ALA A 391 -5.22 50.49 10.10
C ALA A 391 -5.96 51.15 11.29
N ASN A 392 -5.27 51.93 12.12
CA ASN A 392 -5.82 52.59 13.29
C ASN A 392 -5.99 54.10 13.12
N ALA A 393 -5.66 54.62 11.94
CA ALA A 393 -5.87 56.03 11.65
C ALA A 393 -7.38 56.36 11.59
N VAL A 394 -7.82 57.30 12.37
CA VAL A 394 -9.18 57.84 12.35
C VAL A 394 -9.12 59.36 12.23
N ASN A 395 -10.09 59.94 11.58
CA ASN A 395 -10.22 61.40 11.53
C ASN A 395 -10.80 61.96 12.85
N GLU A 396 -10.84 63.24 12.98
CA GLU A 396 -11.38 63.98 14.15
C GLU A 396 -12.85 63.69 14.50
N ASN A 397 -13.59 63.07 13.53
CA ASN A 397 -14.97 62.66 13.73
C ASN A 397 -15.09 61.15 14.10
N GLY A 398 -13.98 60.48 14.39
CA GLY A 398 -13.94 59.04 14.74
C GLY A 398 -14.05 58.12 13.56
N TYR A 399 -14.00 58.58 12.31
CA TYR A 399 -13.97 57.75 11.13
C TYR A 399 -12.52 57.36 10.77
N ARG A 400 -12.36 56.15 10.25
CA ARG A 400 -11.05 55.71 9.77
C ARG A 400 -10.61 56.59 8.60
N TYR A 401 -9.39 57.13 8.67
CA TYR A 401 -8.82 57.94 7.59
C TYR A 401 -8.50 57.05 6.39
N GLU A 402 -9.20 57.26 5.29
CA GLU A 402 -8.90 56.65 3.99
C GLU A 402 -8.06 57.68 3.20
N GLY A 403 -6.76 57.70 3.44
CA GLY A 403 -5.84 58.51 2.65
C GLY A 403 -5.69 57.91 1.24
N SER A 404 -5.71 58.76 0.23
CA SER A 404 -5.18 58.38 -1.09
C SER A 404 -3.67 58.22 -0.99
N ASP A 405 -3.14 57.10 -1.55
CA ASP A 405 -1.71 56.94 -1.74
C ASP A 405 -1.16 57.95 -2.72
#